data_b88ddf6c5982926ebfd4a01febdb6689
#
_entry.id   b88ddf6c5982926ebfd4a01febdb6689
#
_cell.length_a   1.000
_cell.length_b   1.000
_cell.length_c   1.000
_cell.angle_alpha   90.00
_cell.angle_beta   90.00
_cell.angle_gamma   90.00
#
_symmetry.space_group_name_H-M   'P 1'
#
loop_
_entity.id
_entity.type
_entity.pdbx_description
1 polymer ?
#
loop_
_entity_poly.entity_id
_entity_poly.type
_entity_poly.pdbx_seq_one_letter_code
_entity_poly.pdbx_strand_id
1 'polypeptide(L)'
;YKFSGSYENQVRAERRLSIIVPLVLLIVFLILYFQFKSVSTSLMIFTGIAMAFSGGFIMLWLYGQSWFLDFSVFGTQMRNLFQMQTINLSVAVWVGFIALFGIATDDGVLMGTYLDQSFERNKTDNLRGIRNAIVEAGQRRIRPAVMTSATTIIALLPILSSSGKGSDIMIPMAIPAFGGMLVAAITYFIVPVLYSIREERKLKNTQA
;
A
#
# COMPACT_ATOMS: atom_id res chain seq x y z
N TYR A 1 9.19 28.03 33.08
CA TYR A 1 9.81 26.81 32.55
C TYR A 1 9.13 26.44 31.27
N LYS A 2 9.76 26.67 30.08
CA LYS A 2 9.25 26.25 28.77
C LYS A 2 9.62 24.78 28.55
N PHE A 3 8.69 23.87 28.75
CA PHE A 3 8.72 22.51 28.18
C PHE A 3 8.33 22.53 26.69
N SER A 4 8.64 23.60 25.95
CA SER A 4 8.05 23.84 24.64
C SER A 4 8.83 23.23 23.46
N GLY A 5 10.07 22.81 23.65
CA GLY A 5 10.91 22.41 22.50
C GLY A 5 10.44 21.16 21.76
N SER A 6 10.02 20.11 22.47
CA SER A 6 9.58 18.86 21.86
C SER A 6 8.18 19.00 21.23
N TYR A 7 7.25 19.63 21.93
CA TYR A 7 5.88 19.85 21.45
C TYR A 7 5.84 20.81 20.25
N GLU A 8 6.58 21.93 20.31
CA GLU A 8 6.65 22.84 19.17
C GLU A 8 7.26 22.19 17.92
N ASN A 9 8.26 21.34 18.09
CA ASN A 9 8.86 20.60 16.98
C ASN A 9 7.86 19.59 16.39
N GLN A 10 7.09 18.91 17.23
CA GLN A 10 6.04 18.00 16.77
C GLN A 10 4.96 18.74 15.98
N VAL A 11 4.41 19.83 16.50
CA VAL A 11 3.38 20.64 15.81
C VAL A 11 3.90 21.21 14.49
N ARG A 12 5.15 21.70 14.47
CA ARG A 12 5.78 22.16 13.20
C ARG A 12 5.94 21.03 12.19
N ALA A 13 6.32 19.84 12.66
CA ALA A 13 6.48 18.68 11.79
C ALA A 13 5.12 18.20 11.24
N GLU A 14 4.07 18.13 12.06
CA GLU A 14 2.71 17.79 11.62
C GLU A 14 2.20 18.79 10.57
N ARG A 15 2.41 20.09 10.76
CA ARG A 15 2.04 21.10 9.80
C ARG A 15 2.81 20.96 8.46
N ARG A 16 4.08 20.60 8.50
CA ARG A 16 4.86 20.34 7.29
C ARG A 16 4.37 19.07 6.59
N LEU A 17 4.08 18.02 7.32
CA LEU A 17 3.61 16.74 6.77
C LEU A 17 2.23 16.89 6.14
N SER A 18 1.34 17.73 6.69
CA SER A 18 0.04 18.01 6.07
C SER A 18 0.13 18.63 4.66
N ILE A 19 1.25 19.24 4.33
CA ILE A 19 1.55 19.76 2.99
C ILE A 19 2.34 18.74 2.16
N ILE A 20 3.30 18.05 2.80
CA ILE A 20 4.18 17.11 2.10
C ILE A 20 3.41 15.88 1.60
N VAL A 21 2.50 15.32 2.40
CA VAL A 21 1.76 14.12 2.02
C VAL A 21 0.90 14.33 0.76
N PRO A 22 0.05 15.36 0.66
CA PRO A 22 -0.67 15.64 -0.58
C PRO A 22 0.27 15.94 -1.76
N LEU A 23 1.39 16.62 -1.52
CA LEU A 23 2.39 16.91 -2.56
C LEU A 23 3.01 15.61 -3.09
N VAL A 24 3.38 14.68 -2.21
CA VAL A 24 3.92 13.37 -2.60
C VAL A 24 2.90 12.60 -3.42
N LEU A 25 1.64 12.55 -2.97
CA LEU A 25 0.55 11.88 -3.71
C LEU A 25 0.33 12.50 -5.09
N LEU A 26 0.42 13.82 -5.21
CA LEU A 26 0.31 14.52 -6.48
C LEU A 26 1.49 14.18 -7.40
N ILE A 27 2.72 14.18 -6.87
CA ILE A 27 3.92 13.80 -7.65
C ILE A 27 3.81 12.35 -8.12
N VAL A 28 3.38 11.43 -7.24
CA VAL A 28 3.16 10.02 -7.60
C VAL A 28 2.12 9.92 -8.71
N PHE A 29 1.01 10.63 -8.61
CA PHE A 29 -0.02 10.66 -9.66
C PHE A 29 0.52 11.18 -10.99
N LEU A 30 1.33 12.24 -10.97
CA LEU A 30 1.96 12.78 -12.18
C LEU A 30 2.93 11.77 -12.80
N ILE A 31 3.74 11.09 -12.00
CA ILE A 31 4.66 10.03 -12.48
C ILE A 31 3.85 8.91 -13.17
N LEU A 32 2.77 8.46 -12.54
CA LEU A 32 1.87 7.45 -13.12
C LEU A 32 1.25 7.94 -14.43
N TYR A 33 0.83 9.21 -14.49
CA TYR A 33 0.27 9.78 -15.71
C TYR A 33 1.30 9.85 -16.85
N PHE A 34 2.53 10.25 -16.57
CA PHE A 34 3.59 10.27 -17.59
C PHE A 34 3.97 8.85 -18.06
N GLN A 35 3.93 7.88 -17.16
CA GLN A 35 4.23 6.49 -17.48
C GLN A 35 3.17 5.87 -18.42
N PHE A 36 1.90 6.02 -18.09
CA PHE A 36 0.81 5.34 -18.79
C PHE A 36 0.11 6.20 -19.86
N LYS A 37 0.39 7.51 -19.88
CA LYS A 37 -0.24 8.49 -20.79
C LYS A 37 -1.78 8.40 -20.81
N SER A 38 -2.38 7.89 -19.73
CA SER A 38 -3.81 7.64 -19.60
C SER A 38 -4.25 7.94 -18.17
N VAL A 39 -5.11 8.94 -17.99
CA VAL A 39 -5.69 9.30 -16.69
C VAL A 39 -6.45 8.12 -16.08
N SER A 40 -7.20 7.38 -16.89
CA SER A 40 -7.98 6.23 -16.43
C SER A 40 -7.09 5.12 -15.86
N THR A 41 -5.99 4.77 -16.55
CA THR A 41 -5.04 3.76 -16.07
C THR A 41 -4.35 4.24 -14.78
N SER A 42 -3.89 5.49 -14.76
CA SER A 42 -3.24 6.08 -13.58
C SER A 42 -4.17 6.09 -12.37
N LEU A 43 -5.46 6.42 -12.54
CA LEU A 43 -6.46 6.36 -11.47
C LEU A 43 -6.70 4.93 -10.97
N MET A 44 -6.75 3.94 -11.85
CA MET A 44 -6.91 2.53 -11.45
C MET A 44 -5.74 2.07 -10.57
N ILE A 45 -4.52 2.43 -10.93
CA ILE A 45 -3.33 2.12 -10.13
C ILE A 45 -3.37 2.90 -8.81
N PHE A 46 -3.78 4.16 -8.86
CA PHE A 46 -3.88 5.01 -7.67
C PHE A 46 -4.89 4.51 -6.64
N THR A 47 -5.94 3.76 -7.07
CA THR A 47 -6.84 3.08 -6.11
C THR A 47 -6.10 2.07 -5.24
N GLY A 48 -5.04 1.44 -5.75
CA GLY A 48 -4.18 0.54 -4.97
C GLY A 48 -3.47 1.28 -3.82
N ILE A 49 -3.01 2.50 -4.08
CA ILE A 49 -2.39 3.35 -3.04
C ILE A 49 -3.41 3.73 -1.97
N ALA A 50 -4.64 4.09 -2.38
CA ALA A 50 -5.71 4.40 -1.44
C ALA A 50 -6.09 3.20 -0.55
N MET A 51 -6.09 1.99 -1.10
CA MET A 51 -6.32 0.76 -0.34
C MET A 51 -5.16 0.47 0.62
N ALA A 52 -3.91 0.60 0.18
CA ALA A 52 -2.75 0.46 1.05
C ALA A 52 -2.80 1.46 2.22
N PHE A 53 -3.18 2.70 1.94
CA PHE A 53 -3.37 3.74 2.93
C PHE A 53 -4.43 3.36 3.97
N SER A 54 -5.59 2.87 3.53
CA SER A 54 -6.64 2.39 4.42
C SER A 54 -6.16 1.23 5.31
N GLY A 55 -5.37 0.29 4.73
CA GLY A 55 -4.76 -0.81 5.47
C GLY A 55 -3.82 -0.36 6.58
N GLY A 56 -3.03 0.68 6.33
CA GLY A 56 -2.18 1.30 7.33
C GLY A 56 -2.97 1.88 8.51
N PHE A 57 -4.08 2.59 8.24
CA PHE A 57 -4.97 3.10 9.29
C PHE A 57 -5.70 1.99 10.05
N ILE A 58 -6.17 0.98 9.35
CA ILE A 58 -6.81 -0.19 10.00
C ILE A 58 -5.82 -0.83 10.97
N MET A 59 -4.56 -0.99 10.59
CA MET A 59 -3.55 -1.58 11.47
C MET A 59 -3.24 -0.70 12.69
N LEU A 60 -3.14 0.61 12.51
CA LEU A 60 -2.99 1.56 13.63
C LEU A 60 -4.17 1.49 14.60
N TRP A 61 -5.39 1.38 14.09
CA TRP A 61 -6.58 1.21 14.91
C TRP A 61 -6.57 -0.13 15.65
N LEU A 62 -6.19 -1.23 14.98
CA LEU A 62 -6.08 -2.56 15.60
C LEU A 62 -5.07 -2.59 16.73
N TYR A 63 -3.95 -1.88 16.60
CA TYR A 63 -2.95 -1.78 17.67
C TYR A 63 -3.49 -1.17 18.96
N GLY A 64 -4.50 -0.30 18.87
CA GLY A 64 -5.19 0.28 20.01
C GLY A 64 -6.24 -0.61 20.65
N GLN A 65 -6.64 -1.73 20.01
CA GLN A 65 -7.72 -2.59 20.51
C GLN A 65 -7.21 -3.58 21.56
N SER A 66 -7.98 -3.78 22.63
CA SER A 66 -7.63 -4.70 23.73
C SER A 66 -7.69 -6.17 23.32
N TRP A 67 -8.57 -6.53 22.39
CA TRP A 67 -8.78 -7.90 21.91
C TRP A 67 -7.81 -8.35 20.81
N PHE A 68 -7.10 -7.39 20.17
CA PHE A 68 -6.22 -7.73 19.07
C PHE A 68 -4.95 -8.40 19.58
N LEU A 69 -4.61 -9.58 19.02
CA LEU A 69 -3.49 -10.44 19.41
C LEU A 69 -3.44 -10.79 20.93
N ASP A 70 -4.60 -10.83 21.60
CA ASP A 70 -4.71 -11.22 23.00
C ASP A 70 -4.74 -12.75 23.14
N PHE A 71 -3.65 -13.39 22.71
CA PHE A 71 -3.42 -14.82 22.87
C PHE A 71 -1.94 -15.10 23.14
N SER A 72 -1.67 -16.24 23.75
CA SER A 72 -0.31 -16.69 24.06
C SER A 72 0.12 -17.83 23.15
N VAL A 73 1.33 -17.73 22.62
CA VAL A 73 1.98 -18.79 21.83
C VAL A 73 3.28 -19.17 22.53
N PHE A 74 3.48 -20.43 22.81
CA PHE A 74 4.66 -20.95 23.53
C PHE A 74 4.95 -20.23 24.85
N GLY A 75 3.91 -19.81 25.59
CA GLY A 75 4.07 -19.10 26.86
C GLY A 75 4.37 -17.59 26.75
N THR A 76 4.50 -17.07 25.56
CA THR A 76 4.70 -15.62 25.33
C THR A 76 3.38 -14.99 24.89
N GLN A 77 2.94 -13.94 25.55
CA GLN A 77 1.80 -13.15 25.12
C GLN A 77 2.17 -12.34 23.88
N MET A 78 1.47 -12.54 22.77
CA MET A 78 1.72 -11.86 21.51
C MET A 78 1.55 -10.34 21.65
N ARG A 79 0.60 -9.90 22.46
CA ARG A 79 0.36 -8.50 22.75
C ARG A 79 1.60 -7.80 23.34
N ASN A 80 2.29 -8.46 24.28
CA ASN A 80 3.50 -7.93 24.89
C ASN A 80 4.69 -7.98 23.94
N LEU A 81 4.79 -9.05 23.13
CA LEU A 81 5.85 -9.21 22.14
C LEU A 81 5.85 -8.08 21.11
N PHE A 82 4.67 -7.71 20.61
CA PHE A 82 4.50 -6.65 19.62
C PHE A 82 4.21 -5.27 20.22
N GLN A 83 4.37 -5.10 21.53
CA GLN A 83 4.20 -3.83 22.26
C GLN A 83 2.89 -3.12 21.88
N MET A 84 1.78 -3.87 21.88
CA MET A 84 0.46 -3.39 21.48
C MET A 84 -0.03 -2.30 22.42
N GLN A 85 -0.09 -1.08 21.90
CA GLN A 85 -0.60 0.11 22.62
C GLN A 85 -1.23 1.07 21.62
N THR A 86 -2.01 2.01 22.11
CA THR A 86 -2.56 3.07 21.28
C THR A 86 -1.43 3.95 20.75
N ILE A 87 -1.32 4.04 19.43
CA ILE A 87 -0.29 4.82 18.76
C ILE A 87 -0.93 6.08 18.19
N ASN A 88 -0.42 7.23 18.64
CA ASN A 88 -0.82 8.52 18.12
C ASN A 88 -0.21 8.76 16.74
N LEU A 89 -0.92 9.52 15.90
CA LEU A 89 -0.42 9.97 14.60
C LEU A 89 0.79 10.90 14.80
N SER A 90 1.96 10.31 14.84
CA SER A 90 3.23 11.01 14.97
C SER A 90 3.93 11.18 13.62
N VAL A 91 5.00 11.96 13.60
CA VAL A 91 5.88 12.11 12.42
C VAL A 91 6.37 10.75 11.92
N ALA A 92 6.73 9.83 12.84
CA ALA A 92 7.17 8.49 12.48
C ALA A 92 6.10 7.69 11.72
N VAL A 93 4.83 7.76 12.15
CA VAL A 93 3.70 7.15 11.46
C VAL A 93 3.56 7.68 10.03
N TRP A 94 3.65 9.00 9.84
CA TRP A 94 3.55 9.61 8.51
C TRP A 94 4.71 9.22 7.60
N VAL A 95 5.93 9.10 8.13
CA VAL A 95 7.08 8.58 7.38
C VAL A 95 6.81 7.13 6.93
N GLY A 96 6.19 6.31 7.78
CA GLY A 96 5.75 4.96 7.43
C GLY A 96 4.73 4.96 6.27
N PHE A 97 3.77 5.88 6.26
CA PHE A 97 2.83 6.03 5.15
C PHE A 97 3.51 6.48 3.86
N ILE A 98 4.46 7.42 3.92
CA ILE A 98 5.20 7.85 2.72
C ILE A 98 5.99 6.69 2.11
N ALA A 99 6.65 5.88 2.95
CA ALA A 99 7.33 4.68 2.49
C ALA A 99 6.36 3.67 1.86
N LEU A 100 5.19 3.46 2.49
CA LEU A 100 4.13 2.60 1.97
C LEU A 100 3.63 3.06 0.59
N PHE A 101 3.47 4.37 0.36
CA PHE A 101 3.05 4.90 -0.94
C PHE A 101 4.05 4.54 -2.04
N GLY A 102 5.35 4.61 -1.75
CA GLY A 102 6.39 4.19 -2.69
C GLY A 102 6.25 2.73 -3.09
N ILE A 103 6.11 1.83 -2.10
CA ILE A 103 5.96 0.38 -2.34
C ILE A 103 4.67 0.07 -3.11
N ALA A 104 3.54 0.66 -2.69
CA ALA A 104 2.26 0.45 -3.35
C ALA A 104 2.23 0.97 -4.79
N THR A 105 2.95 2.08 -5.06
CA THR A 105 3.11 2.63 -6.41
C THR A 105 3.91 1.70 -7.29
N ASP A 106 5.04 1.18 -6.82
CA ASP A 106 5.91 0.26 -7.57
C ASP A 106 5.15 -1.00 -7.99
N ASP A 107 4.44 -1.62 -7.06
CA ASP A 107 3.60 -2.79 -7.34
C ASP A 107 2.48 -2.49 -8.36
N GLY A 108 1.85 -1.32 -8.25
CA GLY A 108 0.80 -0.87 -9.17
C GLY A 108 1.34 -0.58 -10.58
N VAL A 109 2.49 0.09 -10.69
CA VAL A 109 3.16 0.37 -11.97
C VAL A 109 3.52 -0.91 -12.68
N LEU A 110 4.14 -1.85 -11.98
CA LEU A 110 4.52 -3.13 -12.57
C LEU A 110 3.29 -3.91 -13.05
N MET A 111 2.22 -3.99 -12.25
CA MET A 111 0.99 -4.65 -12.66
C MET A 111 0.38 -3.98 -13.91
N GLY A 112 0.29 -2.65 -13.94
CA GLY A 112 -0.20 -1.89 -15.09
C GLY A 112 0.62 -2.12 -16.35
N THR A 113 1.95 -2.12 -16.23
CA THR A 113 2.88 -2.36 -17.34
C THR A 113 2.71 -3.77 -17.93
N TYR A 114 2.57 -4.80 -17.07
CA TYR A 114 2.32 -6.16 -17.56
C TYR A 114 0.96 -6.31 -18.24
N LEU A 115 -0.06 -5.60 -17.75
CA LEU A 115 -1.36 -5.55 -18.40
C LEU A 115 -1.25 -4.90 -19.79
N ASP A 116 -0.64 -3.71 -19.90
CA ASP A 116 -0.46 -3.04 -21.19
C ASP A 116 0.29 -3.92 -22.19
N GLN A 117 1.43 -4.52 -21.80
CA GLN A 117 2.19 -5.43 -22.63
C GLN A 117 1.39 -6.67 -23.06
N SER A 118 0.55 -7.20 -22.18
CA SER A 118 -0.27 -8.36 -22.51
C SER A 118 -1.39 -8.00 -23.50
N PHE A 119 -1.97 -6.80 -23.36
CA PHE A 119 -2.95 -6.28 -24.30
C PHE A 119 -2.37 -5.97 -25.69
N GLU A 120 -1.15 -5.45 -25.76
CA GLU A 120 -0.44 -5.23 -27.01
C GLU A 120 -0.12 -6.54 -27.75
N ARG A 121 0.19 -7.60 -27.00
CA ARG A 121 0.57 -8.91 -27.56
C ARG A 121 -0.64 -9.72 -28.02
N ASN A 122 -1.74 -9.66 -27.29
CA ASN A 122 -2.93 -10.44 -27.56
C ASN A 122 -3.93 -9.61 -28.40
N LYS A 123 -4.51 -10.23 -29.44
CA LYS A 123 -5.63 -9.61 -30.17
C LYS A 123 -6.85 -9.54 -29.23
N THR A 124 -7.20 -8.35 -28.81
CA THR A 124 -8.30 -8.10 -27.86
C THR A 124 -9.62 -7.77 -28.54
N ASP A 125 -9.84 -8.25 -29.78
CA ASP A 125 -11.05 -7.99 -30.56
C ASP A 125 -12.30 -8.67 -29.98
N ASN A 126 -12.12 -9.59 -29.03
CA ASN A 126 -13.18 -10.38 -28.41
C ASN A 126 -13.04 -10.41 -26.90
N LEU A 127 -14.17 -10.61 -26.18
CA LEU A 127 -14.19 -10.76 -24.71
C LEU A 127 -13.24 -11.86 -24.20
N ARG A 128 -13.10 -12.96 -24.96
CA ARG A 128 -12.15 -14.02 -24.60
C ARG A 128 -10.70 -13.56 -24.70
N GLY A 129 -10.36 -12.75 -25.71
CA GLY A 129 -9.01 -12.18 -25.87
C GLY A 129 -8.66 -11.25 -24.71
N ILE A 130 -9.59 -10.38 -24.30
CA ILE A 130 -9.41 -9.49 -23.13
C ILE A 130 -9.14 -10.31 -21.87
N ARG A 131 -9.96 -11.33 -21.58
CA ARG A 131 -9.79 -12.16 -20.38
C ARG A 131 -8.49 -12.96 -20.40
N ASN A 132 -8.09 -13.49 -21.53
CA ASN A 132 -6.82 -14.20 -21.68
C ASN A 132 -5.63 -13.27 -21.43
N ALA A 133 -5.66 -12.04 -21.97
CA ALA A 133 -4.62 -11.04 -21.73
C ALA A 133 -4.48 -10.71 -20.25
N ILE A 134 -5.58 -10.57 -19.52
CA ILE A 134 -5.58 -10.28 -18.09
C ILE A 134 -5.03 -11.45 -17.28
N VAL A 135 -5.46 -12.68 -17.60
CA VAL A 135 -4.96 -13.89 -16.91
C VAL A 135 -3.47 -14.06 -17.15
N GLU A 136 -3.00 -13.83 -18.38
CA GLU A 136 -1.56 -13.90 -18.70
C GLU A 136 -0.74 -12.88 -17.92
N ALA A 137 -1.18 -11.60 -17.88
CA ALA A 137 -0.53 -10.56 -17.11
C ALA A 137 -0.51 -10.89 -15.60
N GLY A 138 -1.67 -11.34 -15.07
CA GLY A 138 -1.81 -11.74 -13.67
C GLY A 138 -0.86 -12.89 -13.29
N GLN A 139 -0.82 -13.95 -14.10
CA GLN A 139 0.07 -15.10 -13.85
C GLN A 139 1.55 -14.72 -13.82
N ARG A 140 1.96 -13.77 -14.64
CA ARG A 140 3.34 -13.29 -14.70
C ARG A 140 3.72 -12.42 -13.52
N ARG A 141 2.80 -11.58 -13.02
CA ARG A 141 3.13 -10.56 -12.00
C ARG A 141 2.71 -10.95 -10.58
N ILE A 142 1.56 -11.63 -10.37
CA ILE A 142 1.05 -11.92 -9.02
C ILE A 142 2.06 -12.74 -8.20
N ARG A 143 2.68 -13.75 -8.79
CA ARG A 143 3.65 -14.59 -8.08
C ARG A 143 4.87 -13.79 -7.56
N PRO A 144 5.60 -13.01 -8.38
CA PRO A 144 6.68 -12.16 -7.86
C PRO A 144 6.19 -11.13 -6.84
N ALA A 145 5.02 -10.50 -7.08
CA ALA A 145 4.47 -9.49 -6.19
C ALA A 145 4.17 -10.05 -4.79
N VAL A 146 3.52 -11.21 -4.72
CA VAL A 146 3.24 -11.89 -3.43
C VAL A 146 4.54 -12.27 -2.72
N MET A 147 5.55 -12.72 -3.45
CA MET A 147 6.86 -13.04 -2.85
C MET A 147 7.53 -11.79 -2.25
N THR A 148 7.53 -10.67 -2.98
CA THR A 148 8.10 -9.41 -2.50
C THR A 148 7.35 -8.90 -1.27
N SER A 149 6.02 -8.89 -1.29
CA SER A 149 5.21 -8.45 -0.15
C SER A 149 5.40 -9.37 1.06
N ALA A 150 5.44 -10.68 0.85
CA ALA A 150 5.67 -11.63 1.94
C ALA A 150 7.04 -11.43 2.59
N THR A 151 8.11 -11.28 1.80
CA THR A 151 9.45 -11.02 2.35
C THR A 151 9.53 -9.71 3.10
N THR A 152 8.91 -8.66 2.60
CA THR A 152 8.89 -7.35 3.29
C THR A 152 8.08 -7.41 4.59
N ILE A 153 6.91 -8.06 4.58
CA ILE A 153 6.09 -8.29 5.78
C ILE A 153 6.89 -9.06 6.83
N ILE A 154 7.57 -10.15 6.44
CA ILE A 154 8.42 -10.93 7.35
C ILE A 154 9.58 -10.08 7.89
N ALA A 155 10.22 -9.26 7.05
CA ALA A 155 11.29 -8.37 7.46
C ALA A 155 10.85 -7.29 8.47
N LEU A 156 9.58 -6.89 8.45
CA LEU A 156 9.03 -5.93 9.42
C LEU A 156 8.72 -6.57 10.79
N LEU A 157 8.52 -7.88 10.89
CA LEU A 157 8.21 -8.55 12.16
C LEU A 157 9.25 -8.33 13.27
N PRO A 158 10.57 -8.46 13.00
CA PRO A 158 11.60 -8.15 13.99
C PRO A 158 11.55 -6.68 14.46
N ILE A 159 11.19 -5.75 13.56
CA ILE A 159 11.08 -4.33 13.90
C ILE A 159 9.89 -4.12 14.85
N LEU A 160 8.74 -4.73 14.55
CA LEU A 160 7.53 -4.64 15.36
C LEU A 160 7.69 -5.29 16.75
N SER A 161 8.60 -6.25 16.89
CA SER A 161 8.92 -6.92 18.17
C SER A 161 10.18 -6.36 18.86
N SER A 162 10.78 -5.29 18.32
CA SER A 162 12.02 -4.72 18.87
C SER A 162 11.76 -4.03 20.21
N SER A 163 12.63 -4.29 21.19
CA SER A 163 12.61 -3.65 22.51
C SER A 163 13.98 -3.02 22.78
N GLY A 164 14.15 -1.76 22.48
CA GLY A 164 15.44 -1.10 22.66
C GLY A 164 15.39 0.39 22.39
N LYS A 165 16.55 1.06 22.48
CA LYS A 165 16.66 2.48 22.13
C LYS A 165 16.32 2.66 20.64
N GLY A 166 15.31 3.48 20.34
CA GLY A 166 14.83 3.74 18.98
C GLY A 166 13.59 2.96 18.58
N SER A 167 13.14 1.95 19.37
CA SER A 167 11.88 1.25 19.10
C SER A 167 10.68 2.21 19.10
N ASP A 168 10.73 3.26 19.93
CA ASP A 168 9.71 4.31 20.01
C ASP A 168 9.44 5.03 18.67
N ILE A 169 10.41 5.03 17.76
CA ILE A 169 10.30 5.62 16.43
C ILE A 169 10.08 4.54 15.38
N MET A 170 10.79 3.42 15.49
CA MET A 170 10.77 2.35 14.48
C MET A 170 9.43 1.62 14.43
N ILE A 171 8.84 1.31 15.59
CA ILE A 171 7.56 0.60 15.67
C ILE A 171 6.42 1.42 15.05
N PRO A 172 6.17 2.70 15.46
CA PRO A 172 5.13 3.51 14.83
C PRO A 172 5.31 3.72 13.32
N MET A 173 6.55 3.71 12.83
CA MET A 173 6.84 3.80 11.40
C MET A 173 6.53 2.49 10.66
N ALA A 174 6.80 1.34 11.28
CA ALA A 174 6.60 0.03 10.68
C ALA A 174 5.13 -0.40 10.61
N ILE A 175 4.28 0.03 11.56
CA ILE A 175 2.88 -0.39 11.65
C ILE A 175 2.06 -0.02 10.40
N PRO A 176 2.07 1.24 9.90
CA PRO A 176 1.36 1.57 8.68
C PRO A 176 1.87 0.80 7.46
N ALA A 177 3.18 0.62 7.35
CA ALA A 177 3.78 -0.14 6.27
C ALA A 177 3.33 -1.60 6.31
N PHE A 178 3.38 -2.25 7.47
CA PHE A 178 2.94 -3.63 7.65
C PHE A 178 1.46 -3.82 7.31
N GLY A 179 0.57 -3.00 7.91
CA GLY A 179 -0.87 -3.08 7.67
C GLY A 179 -1.26 -2.72 6.25
N GLY A 180 -0.62 -1.69 5.70
CA GLY A 180 -0.84 -1.26 4.33
C GLY A 180 -0.45 -2.30 3.31
N MET A 181 0.67 -3.01 3.50
CA MET A 181 1.11 -4.09 2.61
C MET A 181 0.19 -5.32 2.67
N LEU A 182 -0.34 -5.66 3.84
CA LEU A 182 -1.33 -6.74 3.97
C LEU A 182 -2.57 -6.46 3.12
N VAL A 183 -3.07 -5.23 3.15
CA VAL A 183 -4.24 -4.83 2.36
C VAL A 183 -3.86 -4.61 0.89
N ALA A 184 -2.66 -4.08 0.60
CA ALA A 184 -2.16 -3.91 -0.75
C ALA A 184 -2.08 -5.23 -1.53
N ALA A 185 -1.84 -6.35 -0.86
CA ALA A 185 -1.87 -7.67 -1.52
C ALA A 185 -3.23 -7.98 -2.20
N ILE A 186 -4.33 -7.42 -1.71
CA ILE A 186 -5.65 -7.55 -2.32
C ILE A 186 -5.71 -6.79 -3.66
N THR A 187 -4.96 -5.70 -3.81
CA THR A 187 -4.94 -4.88 -5.02
C THR A 187 -4.38 -5.61 -6.22
N TYR A 188 -3.55 -6.65 -6.01
CA TYR A 188 -3.06 -7.51 -7.10
C TYR A 188 -4.19 -8.19 -7.89
N PHE A 189 -5.35 -8.34 -7.27
CA PHE A 189 -6.56 -8.87 -7.92
C PHE A 189 -7.50 -7.75 -8.38
N ILE A 190 -7.58 -6.65 -7.65
CA ILE A 190 -8.50 -5.55 -7.95
C ILE A 190 -8.06 -4.81 -9.22
N VAL A 191 -6.79 -4.49 -9.38
CA VAL A 191 -6.29 -3.75 -10.55
C VAL A 191 -6.57 -4.48 -11.87
N PRO A 192 -6.27 -5.79 -12.04
CA PRO A 192 -6.63 -6.53 -13.25
C PRO A 192 -8.14 -6.56 -13.51
N VAL A 193 -8.96 -6.69 -12.46
CA VAL A 193 -10.43 -6.68 -12.60
C VAL A 193 -10.94 -5.33 -13.09
N LEU A 194 -10.44 -4.22 -12.54
CA LEU A 194 -10.79 -2.87 -13.01
C LEU A 194 -10.38 -2.67 -14.48
N TYR A 195 -9.22 -3.19 -14.86
CA TYR A 195 -8.74 -3.17 -16.23
C TYR A 195 -9.67 -3.96 -17.17
N SER A 196 -10.12 -5.15 -16.73
CA SER A 196 -11.10 -5.96 -17.46
C SER A 196 -12.37 -5.19 -17.74
N ILE A 197 -12.96 -4.61 -16.72
CA ILE A 197 -14.21 -3.85 -16.81
C ILE A 197 -14.07 -2.68 -17.81
N ARG A 198 -12.93 -1.99 -17.77
CA ARG A 198 -12.67 -0.87 -18.68
C ARG A 198 -12.60 -1.33 -20.13
N GLU A 199 -11.82 -2.35 -20.44
CA GLU A 199 -11.62 -2.81 -21.81
C GLU A 199 -12.87 -3.52 -22.36
N GLU A 200 -13.60 -4.25 -21.52
CA GLU A 200 -14.91 -4.81 -21.92
C GLU A 200 -15.94 -3.71 -22.26
N ARG A 201 -15.96 -2.60 -21.50
CA ARG A 201 -16.82 -1.44 -21.81
C ARG A 201 -16.42 -0.75 -23.11
N LYS A 202 -15.12 -0.60 -23.36
CA LYS A 202 -14.58 -0.03 -24.57
C LYS A 202 -15.02 -0.85 -25.81
N LEU A 203 -14.88 -2.18 -25.72
CA LEU A 203 -15.28 -3.09 -26.77
C LEU A 203 -16.79 -2.98 -27.11
N LYS A 204 -17.66 -2.93 -26.08
CA LYS A 204 -19.10 -2.76 -26.26
C LYS A 204 -19.46 -1.44 -26.95
N ASN A 205 -18.80 -0.34 -26.57
CA ASN A 205 -19.06 0.97 -27.16
C ASN A 205 -18.55 1.08 -28.61
N THR A 206 -17.63 0.23 -29.05
CA THR A 206 -17.11 0.21 -30.43
C THR A 206 -17.99 -0.67 -31.33
N GLN A 207 -18.77 -1.60 -30.74
CA GLN A 207 -19.68 -2.49 -31.47
C GLN A 207 -21.13 -1.98 -31.55
N ALA A 208 -21.46 -0.92 -30.81
CA ALA A 208 -22.75 -0.22 -30.82
C ALA A 208 -22.68 1.00 -31.74
#